data_131483390ffd262d475843e8473cf537
#
_entry.id   131483390ffd262d475843e8473cf537
#
_cell.length_a   1.000
_cell.length_b   1.000
_cell.length_c   1.000
_cell.angle_alpha   90.00
_cell.angle_beta   90.00
_cell.angle_gamma   90.00
#
_symmetry.space_group_name_H-M   'P 1'
#
loop_
_entity.id
_entity.type
_entity.pdbx_description
1 polymer ?
#
loop_
_entity_poly.entity_id
_entity_poly.type
_entity_poly.pdbx_seq_one_letter_code
_entity_poly.pdbx_strand_id
1 'polypeptide(L)' 'KIKNKIKEYQKFIKKNFNYVGDNFVHEARSIHYNNKKKSKGIYGNATSNEISELKDEGIETDVIPWFNDNEN' A
#
# COMPACT_ATOMS: atom_id res chain seq x y z
N LYS A 1 7.74 19.14 -11.24
CA LYS A 1 8.90 18.27 -11.31
C LYS A 1 8.60 16.96 -10.61
N ILE A 2 9.53 16.03 -10.69
CA ILE A 2 9.27 14.67 -10.19
C ILE A 2 8.80 14.65 -8.74
N LYS A 3 9.46 15.44 -7.89
CA LYS A 3 9.12 15.49 -6.47
C LYS A 3 7.68 15.95 -6.24
N ASN A 4 7.23 16.93 -6.99
CA ASN A 4 5.87 17.43 -6.86
C ASN A 4 4.85 16.41 -7.33
N LYS A 5 5.17 15.68 -8.40
CA LYS A 5 4.28 14.63 -8.90
C LYS A 5 4.13 13.52 -7.89
N ILE A 6 5.21 13.14 -7.21
CA ILE A 6 5.15 12.10 -6.19
C ILE A 6 4.28 12.57 -5.03
N LYS A 7 4.42 13.83 -4.61
CA LYS A 7 3.60 14.35 -3.53
C LYS A 7 2.12 14.40 -3.90
N GLU A 8 1.82 14.74 -5.15
CA GLU A 8 0.44 14.73 -5.62
C GLU A 8 -0.13 13.32 -5.61
N TYR A 9 0.69 12.35 -6.02
CA TYR A 9 0.28 10.96 -5.99
C TYR A 9 0.03 10.49 -4.56
N GLN A 10 0.89 10.91 -3.61
CA GLN A 10 0.67 10.59 -2.20
C GLN A 10 -0.65 11.16 -1.70
N LYS A 11 -0.98 12.38 -2.08
CA LYS A 11 -2.27 12.97 -1.69
C LYS A 11 -3.43 12.17 -2.23
N PHE A 12 -3.32 11.72 -3.49
CA PHE A 12 -4.34 10.91 -4.12
C PHE A 12 -4.54 9.60 -3.33
N ILE A 13 -3.44 8.95 -2.98
CA ILE A 13 -3.49 7.69 -2.24
C ILE A 13 -4.10 7.91 -0.86
N LYS A 14 -3.66 8.95 -0.15
CA LYS A 14 -4.19 9.24 1.18
C LYS A 14 -5.69 9.49 1.15
N LYS A 15 -6.17 10.13 0.10
CA LYS A 15 -7.58 10.46 -0.02
C LYS A 15 -8.44 9.26 -0.38
N ASN A 16 -7.92 8.38 -1.22
CA ASN A 16 -8.73 7.34 -1.84
C ASN A 16 -8.48 5.94 -1.30
N PHE A 17 -7.46 5.77 -0.47
CA PHE A 17 -7.10 4.47 0.09
C PHE A 17 -7.06 4.54 1.60
N ASN A 18 -7.30 3.41 2.26
CA ASN A 18 -7.24 3.32 3.72
C ASN A 18 -5.83 2.95 4.16
N TYR A 19 -5.29 3.71 5.10
CA TYR A 19 -3.96 3.42 5.62
C TYR A 19 -4.04 2.36 6.71
N VAL A 20 -3.30 1.28 6.55
CA VAL A 20 -3.29 0.17 7.50
C VAL A 20 -1.91 -0.05 8.14
N GLY A 21 -0.94 0.78 7.80
CA GLY A 21 0.36 0.75 8.43
C GLY A 21 1.04 -0.60 8.32
N ASP A 22 1.58 -1.08 9.42
CA ASP A 22 2.31 -2.34 9.45
C ASP A 22 1.40 -3.56 9.36
N ASN A 23 0.09 -3.37 9.39
CA ASN A 23 -0.86 -4.45 9.19
C ASN A 23 -1.15 -4.74 7.72
N PHE A 24 -0.42 -4.09 6.82
CA PHE A 24 -0.71 -4.20 5.39
C PHE A 24 -0.74 -5.66 4.92
N VAL A 25 0.26 -6.44 5.29
CA VAL A 25 0.36 -7.83 4.85
C VAL A 25 -0.82 -8.65 5.37
N HIS A 26 -1.14 -8.48 6.65
CA HIS A 26 -2.28 -9.18 7.25
C HIS A 26 -3.59 -8.79 6.57
N GLU A 27 -3.79 -7.50 6.34
CA GLU A 27 -5.01 -7.02 5.70
C GLU A 27 -5.11 -7.50 4.25
N ALA A 28 -4.00 -7.48 3.53
CA ALA A 28 -3.99 -7.94 2.14
C ALA A 28 -4.37 -9.42 2.06
N ARG A 29 -3.82 -10.23 2.95
CA ARG A 29 -4.16 -11.64 3.00
C ARG A 29 -5.62 -11.87 3.37
N SER A 30 -6.11 -11.10 4.32
CA SER A 30 -7.50 -11.21 4.76
C SER A 30 -8.46 -10.92 3.62
N ILE A 31 -8.17 -9.88 2.85
CA ILE A 31 -9.01 -9.53 1.70
C ILE A 31 -8.96 -10.65 0.67
N HIS A 32 -7.78 -11.16 0.38
CA HIS A 32 -7.60 -12.16 -0.67
C HIS A 32 -8.23 -13.51 -0.29
N TYR A 33 -7.92 -14.00 0.90
CA TYR A 33 -8.35 -15.35 1.29
C TYR A 33 -9.79 -15.40 1.76
N ASN A 34 -10.28 -14.31 2.34
CA ASN A 34 -11.66 -14.27 2.80
C ASN A 34 -12.60 -13.67 1.78
N ASN A 35 -12.07 -13.34 0.60
CA ASN A 35 -12.85 -12.80 -0.50
C ASN A 35 -13.66 -11.56 -0.08
N LYS A 36 -13.07 -10.74 0.75
CA LYS A 36 -13.72 -9.51 1.22
C LYS A 36 -13.71 -8.46 0.13
N LYS A 37 -14.81 -7.77 -0.01
CA LYS A 37 -14.89 -6.62 -0.88
C LYS A 37 -14.82 -5.36 -0.05
N LYS A 38 -13.95 -4.44 -0.45
CA LYS A 38 -13.82 -3.16 0.22
C LYS A 38 -14.11 -2.05 -0.76
N SER A 39 -14.73 -0.98 -0.28
CA SER A 39 -15.02 0.18 -1.11
C SER A 39 -13.76 0.93 -1.51
N LYS A 40 -12.69 0.81 -0.71
CA LYS A 40 -11.41 1.45 -0.97
C LYS A 40 -10.30 0.42 -0.88
N GLY A 41 -9.23 0.65 -1.65
CA GLY A 41 -8.03 -0.14 -1.49
C GLY A 41 -7.33 0.20 -0.18
N ILE A 42 -6.24 -0.50 0.08
CA ILE A 42 -5.45 -0.27 1.29
C ILE A 42 -4.02 0.06 0.91
N TYR A 43 -3.33 0.76 1.78
CA TYR A 43 -1.91 1.02 1.63
C TYR A 43 -1.25 0.98 2.99
N GLY A 44 0.03 0.66 3.00
CA GLY A 44 0.77 0.55 4.24
C GLY A 44 2.21 0.17 4.00
N ASN A 45 2.79 -0.53 4.96
CA ASN A 45 4.20 -0.87 4.95
C ASN A 45 4.39 -2.38 4.87
N ALA A 46 5.39 -2.79 4.11
CA ALA A 46 5.77 -4.20 4.03
C ALA A 46 7.24 -4.29 3.67
N THR A 47 7.87 -5.37 4.10
CA THR A 47 9.26 -5.62 3.71
C THR A 47 9.31 -6.22 2.31
N SER A 48 10.50 -6.19 1.71
CA SER A 48 10.69 -6.81 0.38
C SER A 48 10.33 -8.29 0.40
N ASN A 49 10.70 -8.99 1.49
CA ASN A 49 10.38 -10.41 1.61
C ASN A 49 8.88 -10.64 1.70
N GLU A 50 8.18 -9.78 2.44
CA GLU A 50 6.73 -9.88 2.56
C GLU A 50 6.04 -9.64 1.22
N ILE A 51 6.52 -8.67 0.46
CA ILE A 51 5.96 -8.39 -0.86
C ILE A 51 6.15 -9.59 -1.78
N SER A 52 7.34 -10.21 -1.72
CA SER A 52 7.62 -11.40 -2.51
C SER A 52 6.72 -12.55 -2.12
N GLU A 53 6.49 -12.74 -0.82
CA GLU A 53 5.58 -13.77 -0.32
C GLU A 53 4.15 -13.56 -0.81
N LEU A 54 3.68 -12.32 -0.75
CA LEU A 54 2.34 -12.00 -1.22
C LEU A 54 2.21 -12.31 -2.72
N LYS A 55 3.23 -11.98 -3.49
CA LYS A 55 3.23 -12.27 -4.91
C LYS A 55 3.16 -13.77 -5.17
N ASP A 56 3.92 -14.55 -4.40
CA ASP A 56 3.89 -16.01 -4.53
C ASP A 56 2.52 -16.57 -4.18
N GLU A 57 1.78 -15.89 -3.33
CA GLU A 57 0.42 -16.29 -2.94
C GLU A 57 -0.63 -15.83 -3.95
N GLY A 58 -0.23 -15.12 -4.98
CA GLY A 58 -1.16 -14.61 -5.98
C GLY A 58 -1.78 -13.26 -5.62
N ILE A 59 -1.22 -12.59 -4.62
CA ILE A 59 -1.72 -11.27 -4.19
C ILE A 59 -0.84 -10.21 -4.84
N GLU A 60 -1.43 -9.42 -5.72
CA GLU A 60 -0.69 -8.36 -6.41
C GLU A 60 -0.66 -7.09 -5.58
N THR A 61 0.53 -6.52 -5.49
CA THR A 61 0.73 -5.25 -4.79
C THR A 61 1.60 -4.33 -5.64
N ASP A 62 1.47 -3.04 -5.41
CA ASP A 62 2.33 -2.04 -6.05
C ASP A 62 3.16 -1.35 -4.99
N VAL A 63 4.42 -1.14 -5.31
CA VAL A 63 5.31 -0.36 -4.46
C VAL A 63 5.33 1.06 -4.99
N ILE A 64 4.99 2.01 -4.13
CA ILE A 64 4.90 3.40 -4.53
C ILE A 64 5.97 4.22 -3.83
N PRO A 65 6.51 5.24 -4.51
CA PRO A 65 7.44 6.15 -3.86
C PRO A 65 6.70 6.97 -2.81
N TRP A 66 7.37 7.24 -1.71
CA TRP A 66 6.74 7.94 -0.61
C TRP A 66 7.72 8.88 0.06
N PHE A 67 7.30 10.11 0.28
CA PHE A 67 8.11 11.08 1.02
C PHE A 67 7.48 11.28 2.40
N ASN A 68 8.32 11.24 3.42
CA ASN A 68 7.88 11.58 4.76
C ASN A 68 7.87 13.10 4.91
N ASP A 69 6.81 13.61 5.57
CA ASP A 69 6.69 15.04 5.78
C ASP A 69 7.80 15.60 6.66
N ASN A 70 8.41 14.75 7.48
CA ASN A 70 9.48 15.16 8.40
C ASN A 70 10.87 15.05 7.80
N GLU A 71 10.97 14.68 6.55
CA GLU A 71 12.26 14.54 5.90
C GLU A 71 12.78 15.86 5.39
N ASN A 72 14.05 16.10 5.62
CA ASN A 72 14.67 17.36 5.20
C ASN A 72 15.54 17.16 3.98
#